data_aaab52f26c19e5919956f9f0290f31ae
#
_entry.id   aaab52f26c19e5919956f9f0290f31ae
#
_cell.length_a   1.000
_cell.length_b   1.000
_cell.length_c   1.000
_cell.angle_alpha   90.00
_cell.angle_beta   90.00
_cell.angle_gamma   90.00
#
_symmetry.space_group_name_H-M   'P 1'
#
loop_
_entity.id
_entity.type
_entity.pdbx_description
1 polymer ?
#
loop_
_entity_poly.entity_id
_entity_poly.type
_entity_poly.pdbx_seq_one_letter_code
_entity_poly.pdbx_strand_id
1 'polypeptide(L)'
;MASRLIIEQEPLKVGQVRKVTSNNGEKIDSITLLLNNNVEILFVPRNDGTLDFSVSDPQFDTSNLDCSIDKEVLRDLFMAIRDGYKQVIANESEGINS
;
A
#
# COMPACT_ATOMS: atom_id res chain seq x y z
N MET A 1 12.64 -0.34 22.51
CA MET A 1 12.21 -0.90 22.40
C MET A 1 11.22 -1.06 21.60
N ALA A 2 10.59 -0.45 21.27
CA ALA A 2 9.53 -0.58 20.45
C ALA A 2 9.72 -1.37 19.23
N SER A 3 10.84 -1.30 18.68
CA SER A 3 11.03 -1.95 17.43
C SER A 3 10.77 -3.42 17.45
N ARG A 4 10.69 -3.99 18.60
CA ARG A 4 10.51 -5.38 18.59
C ARG A 4 9.25 -5.76 18.05
N LEU A 5 8.31 -4.95 17.97
CA LEU A 5 7.06 -5.35 17.42
C LEU A 5 7.18 -5.82 16.01
N ILE A 6 8.09 -5.23 15.29
CA ILE A 6 8.23 -5.57 13.90
C ILE A 6 8.67 -7.01 13.77
N ILE A 7 9.49 -7.45 14.70
CA ILE A 7 10.01 -8.79 14.64
C ILE A 7 8.94 -9.83 14.78
N GLU A 8 7.91 -9.50 15.52
CA GLU A 8 6.90 -10.49 15.81
C GLU A 8 5.81 -10.55 14.77
N GLN A 9 5.86 -9.70 13.79
CA GLN A 9 4.85 -9.73 12.77
C GLN A 9 5.03 -10.93 11.88
N GLU A 10 3.94 -11.56 11.56
CA GLU A 10 3.96 -12.67 10.65
C GLU A 10 4.27 -12.21 9.24
N PRO A 11 4.79 -13.08 8.40
CA PRO A 11 5.00 -12.71 7.00
C PRO A 11 3.69 -12.28 6.36
N LEU A 12 3.76 -11.29 5.51
CA LEU A 12 2.60 -10.77 4.83
C LEU A 12 2.10 -11.78 3.82
N LYS A 13 0.80 -12.00 3.80
CA LYS A 13 0.20 -12.93 2.87
C LYS A 13 -0.34 -12.20 1.67
N VAL A 14 -0.49 -12.93 0.57
CA VAL A 14 -1.01 -12.37 -0.67
C VAL A 14 -2.38 -11.72 -0.41
N GLY A 15 -2.54 -10.51 -0.90
CA GLY A 15 -3.78 -9.78 -0.74
C GLY A 15 -3.89 -9.01 0.56
N GLN A 16 -2.87 -9.08 1.42
CA GLN A 16 -2.92 -8.38 2.68
C GLN A 16 -2.18 -7.06 2.63
N VAL A 17 -2.63 -6.13 3.42
CA VAL A 17 -2.01 -4.83 3.59
C VAL A 17 -1.45 -4.76 5.01
N ARG A 18 -0.21 -4.32 5.13
CA ARG A 18 0.40 -4.12 6.44
C ARG A 18 0.72 -2.65 6.61
N LYS A 19 0.25 -2.09 7.71
CA LYS A 19 0.54 -0.70 8.05
C LYS A 19 1.46 -0.70 9.26
N VAL A 20 2.62 -0.09 9.14
CA VAL A 20 3.56 0.04 10.24
C VAL A 20 3.50 1.48 10.72
N THR A 21 3.31 1.67 12.01
CA THR A 21 3.20 3.01 12.58
C THR A 21 4.34 3.26 13.53
N SER A 22 4.51 4.52 13.88
CA SER A 22 5.51 4.92 14.86
C SER A 22 5.16 4.34 16.23
N ASN A 23 6.10 4.48 17.16
CA ASN A 23 5.94 3.90 18.48
C ASN A 23 4.68 4.30 19.19
N ASN A 24 4.23 5.52 19.00
CA ASN A 24 3.02 6.01 19.66
C ASN A 24 1.78 5.86 18.78
N GLY A 25 1.92 5.24 17.63
CA GLY A 25 0.77 5.00 16.75
C GLY A 25 0.26 6.21 16.01
N GLU A 26 0.93 7.33 16.10
CA GLU A 26 0.43 8.56 15.51
C GLU A 26 0.85 8.76 14.07
N LYS A 27 1.88 8.11 13.66
CA LYS A 27 2.45 8.38 12.35
C LYS A 27 2.66 7.07 11.60
N ILE A 28 2.26 7.05 10.35
CA ILE A 28 2.45 5.87 9.52
C ILE A 28 3.86 5.91 8.95
N ASP A 29 4.63 4.87 9.22
CA ASP A 29 5.98 4.76 8.70
C ASP A 29 6.00 4.09 7.34
N SER A 30 5.17 3.10 7.12
CA SER A 30 5.10 2.44 5.82
C SER A 30 3.81 1.66 5.69
N ILE A 31 3.45 1.40 4.43
CA ILE A 31 2.30 0.56 4.08
C ILE A 31 2.80 -0.42 3.03
N THR A 32 2.60 -1.69 3.26
CA THR A 32 3.03 -2.73 2.32
C THR A 32 1.82 -3.53 1.87
N LEU A 33 1.76 -3.82 0.59
CA LEU A 33 0.70 -4.64 0.00
C LEU A 33 1.38 -5.76 -0.77
N LEU A 34 0.95 -6.99 -0.52
CA LEU A 34 1.47 -8.14 -1.26
C LEU A 34 0.42 -8.60 -2.25
N LEU A 35 0.77 -8.56 -3.52
CA LEU A 35 -0.14 -8.94 -4.59
C LEU A 35 0.12 -10.38 -5.02
N ASN A 36 -0.68 -10.86 -5.95
CA ASN A 36 -0.48 -12.16 -6.55
C ASN A 36 0.90 -12.20 -7.20
N ASN A 37 1.49 -13.35 -7.29
CA ASN A 37 2.81 -13.53 -7.86
C ASN A 37 3.91 -12.98 -6.96
N ASN A 38 3.56 -12.68 -5.70
CA ASN A 38 4.51 -12.17 -4.72
C ASN A 38 5.11 -10.81 -5.08
N VAL A 39 4.40 -10.05 -5.87
CA VAL A 39 4.79 -8.67 -6.15
C VAL A 39 4.44 -7.84 -4.93
N GLU A 40 5.41 -7.09 -4.43
CA GLU A 40 5.23 -6.30 -3.22
C GLU A 40 5.24 -4.82 -3.57
N ILE A 41 4.28 -4.08 -3.05
CA ILE A 41 4.23 -2.64 -3.22
C ILE A 41 4.40 -2.00 -1.86
N LEU A 42 5.36 -1.10 -1.75
CA LEU A 42 5.67 -0.41 -0.52
C LEU A 42 5.41 1.07 -0.68
N PHE A 43 4.71 1.65 0.27
CA PHE A 43 4.45 3.10 0.29
C PHE A 43 5.05 3.68 1.56
N VAL A 44 5.78 4.78 1.43
CA VAL A 44 6.40 5.45 2.57
C VAL A 44 6.08 6.94 2.53
N PRO A 45 5.26 7.43 3.46
CA PRO A 45 4.99 8.86 3.53
C PRO A 45 6.24 9.62 3.99
N ARG A 46 6.51 10.73 3.36
CA ARG A 46 7.68 11.53 3.68
C ARG A 46 7.28 12.82 4.37
N ASN A 47 8.22 13.38 5.12
CA ASN A 47 7.96 14.63 5.85
C ASN A 47 7.82 15.82 4.94
N ASP A 48 8.32 15.74 3.73
CA ASP A 48 8.28 16.86 2.78
C ASP A 48 6.99 16.92 1.97
N GLY A 49 6.01 16.11 2.32
CA GLY A 49 4.73 16.15 1.62
C GLY A 49 4.65 15.24 0.41
N THR A 50 5.60 14.36 0.24
CA THR A 50 5.54 13.39 -0.86
C THR A 50 5.30 12.00 -0.30
N LEU A 51 4.88 11.11 -1.18
CA LEU A 51 4.72 9.70 -0.86
C LEU A 51 5.64 8.93 -1.80
N ASP A 52 6.60 8.21 -1.24
CA ASP A 52 7.43 7.33 -2.05
C ASP A 52 6.72 6.02 -2.22
N PHE A 53 6.82 5.40 -3.39
CA PHE A 53 6.36 4.04 -3.51
C PHE A 53 7.32 3.24 -4.37
N SER A 54 7.39 1.96 -4.10
CA SER A 54 8.24 1.06 -4.86
C SER A 54 7.50 -0.23 -5.14
N VAL A 55 7.81 -0.84 -6.26
CA VAL A 55 7.23 -2.11 -6.66
C VAL A 55 8.39 -3.09 -6.81
N SER A 56 8.27 -4.22 -6.14
CA SER A 56 9.33 -5.23 -6.15
C SER A 56 8.74 -6.55 -6.61
N ASP A 57 9.33 -7.11 -7.66
CA ASP A 57 8.90 -8.39 -8.21
C ASP A 57 10.04 -9.39 -8.01
N PRO A 58 9.84 -10.43 -7.20
CA PRO A 58 10.93 -11.35 -6.91
C PRO A 58 11.39 -12.16 -8.12
N GLN A 59 10.60 -12.20 -9.19
CA GLN A 59 11.04 -12.90 -10.38
C GLN A 59 12.08 -12.14 -11.17
N PHE A 60 12.19 -10.84 -10.92
CA PHE A 60 13.11 -10.00 -11.66
C PHE A 60 13.91 -9.17 -10.67
N ASP A 61 15.14 -9.58 -10.41
CA ASP A 61 15.96 -8.93 -9.40
C ASP A 61 16.16 -7.45 -9.62
N THR A 62 16.07 -7.01 -10.85
CA THR A 62 16.36 -5.62 -11.16
C THR A 62 15.12 -4.81 -11.49
N SER A 63 13.96 -5.35 -11.23
CA SER A 63 12.73 -4.71 -11.66
C SER A 63 12.08 -3.83 -10.61
N ASN A 64 12.82 -3.34 -9.67
CA ASN A 64 12.28 -2.44 -8.66
C ASN A 64 12.01 -1.09 -9.28
N LEU A 65 10.83 -0.57 -8.99
CA LEU A 65 10.44 0.74 -9.45
C LEU A 65 10.28 1.63 -8.24
N ASP A 66 11.04 2.71 -8.20
CA ASP A 66 10.96 3.66 -7.09
C ASP A 66 10.47 4.99 -7.62
N CYS A 67 9.41 5.49 -7.04
CA CYS A 67 8.80 6.73 -7.48
C CYS A 67 8.42 7.58 -6.28
N SER A 68 8.21 8.87 -6.54
CA SER A 68 7.75 9.77 -5.50
C SER A 68 6.54 10.52 -6.04
N ILE A 69 5.53 10.68 -5.22
CA ILE A 69 4.27 11.30 -5.61
C ILE A 69 4.03 12.54 -4.75
N ASP A 70 3.82 13.67 -5.41
CA ASP A 70 3.53 14.91 -4.70
C ASP A 70 2.15 14.84 -4.06
N LYS A 71 1.95 15.66 -3.04
CA LYS A 71 0.71 15.60 -2.27
C LYS A 71 -0.53 15.85 -3.13
N GLU A 72 -0.42 16.69 -4.13
CA GLU A 72 -1.58 17.00 -4.97
C GLU A 72 -1.93 15.84 -5.88
N VAL A 73 -0.91 15.20 -6.43
CA VAL A 73 -1.13 14.03 -7.25
C VAL A 73 -1.63 12.89 -6.37
N LEU A 74 -1.09 12.78 -5.17
CA LEU A 74 -1.53 11.76 -4.23
C LEU A 74 -3.00 11.93 -3.89
N ARG A 75 -3.45 13.18 -3.66
CA ARG A 75 -4.84 13.43 -3.37
C ARG A 75 -5.73 12.99 -4.53
N ASP A 76 -5.32 13.36 -5.75
CA ASP A 76 -6.11 13.00 -6.93
C ASP A 76 -6.16 11.50 -7.12
N LEU A 77 -5.04 10.82 -6.87
CA LEU A 77 -4.99 9.37 -6.96
C LEU A 77 -5.90 8.73 -5.91
N PHE A 78 -5.84 9.24 -4.69
CA PHE A 78 -6.68 8.72 -3.61
C PHE A 78 -8.16 8.87 -3.96
N MET A 79 -8.54 10.02 -4.51
CA MET A 79 -9.93 10.26 -4.90
C MET A 79 -10.36 9.32 -6.02
N ALA A 80 -9.47 9.09 -6.98
CA ALA A 80 -9.77 8.19 -8.09
C ALA A 80 -9.92 6.76 -7.59
N ILE A 81 -9.06 6.34 -6.67
CA ILE A 81 -9.14 5.01 -6.10
C ILE A 81 -10.43 4.86 -5.30
N ARG A 82 -10.80 5.88 -4.55
CA ARG A 82 -12.04 5.86 -3.81
C ARG A 82 -13.25 5.68 -4.73
N ASP A 83 -13.25 6.42 -5.84
CA ASP A 83 -14.35 6.31 -6.79
C ASP A 83 -14.36 4.96 -7.47
N GLY A 84 -13.18 4.43 -7.79
CA GLY A 84 -13.07 3.09 -8.35
C GLY A 84 -13.57 2.02 -7.37
N TYR A 85 -13.28 2.20 -6.11
CA TYR A 85 -13.75 1.29 -5.08
C TYR A 85 -15.29 1.26 -5.04
N LYS A 86 -15.91 2.44 -5.13
CA LYS A 86 -17.36 2.52 -5.16
C LYS A 86 -17.93 1.79 -6.37
N GLN A 87 -17.24 1.89 -7.49
CA GLN A 87 -17.66 1.21 -8.71
C GLN A 87 -17.56 -0.31 -8.54
N VAL A 88 -16.51 -0.79 -7.91
CA VAL A 88 -16.33 -2.22 -7.68
C VAL A 88 -17.47 -2.75 -6.81
N ILE A 89 -17.83 -2.02 -5.77
CA ILE A 89 -18.91 -2.42 -4.89
C ILE A 89 -20.24 -2.45 -5.66
N ALA A 90 -20.48 -1.46 -6.48
CA ALA A 90 -21.71 -1.42 -7.25
C ALA A 90 -21.78 -2.57 -8.25
N ASN A 91 -20.65 -2.87 -8.91
CA ASN A 91 -20.62 -3.97 -9.86
C ASN A 91 -20.85 -5.30 -9.17
N GLU A 92 -20.34 -5.45 -7.96
CA GLU A 92 -20.51 -6.67 -7.22
C GLU A 92 -21.97 -6.87 -6.87
N SER A 93 -22.66 -5.80 -6.48
CA SER A 93 -24.09 -5.89 -6.20
C SER A 93 -24.88 -6.27 -7.43
N GLU A 94 -24.57 -5.66 -8.56
CA GLU A 94 -25.25 -5.97 -9.79
C GLU A 94 -25.02 -7.42 -10.20
N GLY A 95 -23.80 -7.90 -10.00
CA GLY A 95 -23.48 -9.28 -10.31
C GLY A 95 -24.31 -10.25 -9.51
N ILE A 96 -24.58 -9.92 -8.27
CA ILE A 96 -25.38 -10.78 -7.42
C ILE A 96 -26.82 -10.82 -7.91
N ASN A 97 -27.30 -9.73 -8.42
CA ASN A 97 -28.69 -9.64 -8.86
C ASN A 97 -28.93 -10.20 -10.25
N SER A 98 -27.89 -10.46 -10.96
CA SER A 98 -28.04 -11.00 -12.32
C SER A 98 -27.87 -12.52 -12.38
#